data_5ecf93be89ad1e7a05a1ae8b8eb705bd
#
_entry.id   5ecf93be89ad1e7a05a1ae8b8eb705bd
#
_cell.length_a   1.000
_cell.length_b   1.000
_cell.length_c   1.000
_cell.angle_alpha   90.00
_cell.angle_beta   90.00
_cell.angle_gamma   90.00
#
_symmetry.space_group_name_H-M   'P 1'
#
loop_
_entity.id
_entity.type
_entity.pdbx_description
1 polymer ?
#
loop_
_entity_poly.entity_id
_entity_poly.type
_entity_poly.pdbx_seq_one_letter_code
_entity_poly.pdbx_strand_id
1 'polypeptide(L)'
;SWRVATPLSNFEANLNYKDTQDPSVTLRFQMLDAENTYALAWTTTPWTLPSNMALCAGPGLEYVRLLHKETGDRYHLVASRVETYFEEGSYEIEERMKGTALKGRPYEPLFDFAQKRKPSDNAWKIYNDEYVSDESGTGLVHLACFGEDDVRIFNREGIPIFDPVDEEGNFMQDMEFIAGLNVMEANRPISQKLKEKGLMFRQETVEHSYPFCWRTDTPLIYKPISTWFVKVESFRDRMVEHNRKVHWVPGHIRDGRFGKWLENARDWAISRNRFWGTPLPIWKSEDGDTLCFGSVEELENASGTKVPDLHKQHVEQLVIEHQGKTYRRVTEVLDC
;
A
#
# COMPACT_ATOMS: atom_id res chain seq x y z
N SER A 1 9.50 0.27 -9.47
CA SER A 1 10.13 1.49 -10.04
C SER A 1 9.27 2.03 -11.16
N TRP A 2 8.67 3.18 -10.96
CA TRP A 2 7.83 3.87 -11.96
C TRP A 2 8.63 4.28 -13.22
N ARG A 3 9.92 4.61 -13.09
CA ARG A 3 10.76 5.03 -14.23
C ARG A 3 10.96 3.95 -15.30
N VAL A 4 10.82 2.70 -14.92
CA VAL A 4 10.96 1.53 -15.82
C VAL A 4 9.70 0.66 -15.79
N ALA A 5 8.60 1.18 -15.24
CA ALA A 5 7.28 0.52 -15.14
C ALA A 5 7.39 -0.96 -14.69
N THR A 6 8.25 -1.22 -13.70
CA THR A 6 8.57 -2.59 -13.26
C THR A 6 8.53 -2.68 -11.74
N PRO A 7 7.84 -3.68 -11.16
CA PRO A 7 7.93 -3.99 -9.75
C PRO A 7 9.36 -4.43 -9.39
N LEU A 8 9.78 -4.07 -8.18
CA LEU A 8 11.03 -4.53 -7.58
C LEU A 8 10.71 -5.50 -6.45
N SER A 9 11.57 -6.49 -6.24
CA SER A 9 11.51 -7.33 -5.04
C SER A 9 11.90 -6.52 -3.79
N ASN A 10 11.49 -7.00 -2.61
CA ASN A 10 11.90 -6.39 -1.34
C ASN A 10 13.45 -6.32 -1.22
N PHE A 11 14.16 -7.31 -1.73
CA PHE A 11 15.61 -7.29 -1.77
C PHE A 11 16.13 -6.13 -2.64
N GLU A 12 15.63 -5.97 -3.86
CA GLU A 12 16.04 -4.90 -4.77
C GLU A 12 15.70 -3.50 -4.21
N ALA A 13 14.56 -3.36 -3.53
CA ALA A 13 14.16 -2.10 -2.90
C ALA A 13 15.12 -1.70 -1.75
N ASN A 14 15.71 -2.67 -1.07
CA ASN A 14 16.63 -2.44 0.05
C ASN A 14 18.06 -2.13 -0.38
N LEU A 15 18.40 -2.16 -1.66
CA LEU A 15 19.78 -1.98 -2.13
C LEU A 15 20.26 -0.53 -2.16
N ASN A 16 19.37 0.46 -2.20
CA ASN A 16 19.75 1.86 -2.43
C ASN A 16 18.87 2.81 -1.62
N TYR A 17 19.13 2.91 -0.32
CA TYR A 17 18.51 3.90 0.56
C TYR A 17 19.36 5.18 0.58
N LYS A 18 18.71 6.33 0.57
CA LYS A 18 19.34 7.64 0.66
C LYS A 18 18.59 8.52 1.63
N ASP A 19 19.34 9.38 2.33
CA ASP A 19 18.71 10.44 3.10
C ASP A 19 18.19 11.52 2.16
N THR A 20 16.92 11.85 2.28
CA THR A 20 16.22 12.84 1.47
C THR A 20 15.52 13.85 2.35
N GLN A 21 15.34 15.05 1.80
CA GLN A 21 14.51 16.09 2.41
C GLN A 21 13.18 16.15 1.64
N ASP A 22 12.13 15.68 2.30
CA ASP A 22 10.81 15.65 1.70
C ASP A 22 9.83 16.58 2.44
N PRO A 23 8.83 17.15 1.75
CA PRO A 23 7.79 17.89 2.41
C PRO A 23 6.95 16.97 3.29
N SER A 24 6.76 17.35 4.54
CA SER A 24 5.78 16.73 5.41
C SER A 24 4.62 17.68 5.65
N VAL A 25 3.42 17.11 5.67
CA VAL A 25 2.19 17.88 5.88
C VAL A 25 1.36 17.24 6.99
N THR A 26 0.86 18.10 7.88
CA THR A 26 -0.18 17.73 8.83
C THR A 26 -1.49 18.35 8.35
N LEU A 27 -2.50 17.52 8.22
CA LEU A 27 -3.80 17.92 7.69
C LEU A 27 -4.89 17.75 8.75
N ARG A 28 -5.92 18.56 8.62
CA ARG A 28 -7.13 18.48 9.40
C ARG A 28 -8.27 17.87 8.57
N PHE A 29 -8.76 16.75 9.05
CA PHE A 29 -9.88 16.01 8.47
C PHE A 29 -11.13 16.38 9.26
N GLN A 30 -12.07 17.06 8.62
CA GLN A 30 -13.32 17.52 9.26
C GLN A 30 -14.16 16.32 9.69
N MET A 31 -14.45 16.21 10.98
CA MET A 31 -15.35 15.18 11.50
C MET A 31 -16.80 15.52 11.12
N LEU A 32 -17.54 14.51 10.65
CA LEU A 32 -18.94 14.70 10.23
C LEU A 32 -19.93 14.55 11.39
N ASP A 33 -19.49 13.99 12.51
CA ASP A 33 -20.28 13.75 13.72
C ASP A 33 -20.12 14.83 14.80
N ALA A 34 -19.30 15.87 14.55
CA ALA A 34 -19.05 16.95 15.49
C ALA A 34 -18.66 18.26 14.75
N GLU A 35 -19.33 19.36 15.05
CA GLU A 35 -19.04 20.66 14.45
C GLU A 35 -17.66 21.18 14.88
N ASN A 36 -16.97 21.88 13.98
CA ASN A 36 -15.65 22.48 14.20
C ASN A 36 -14.64 21.52 14.84
N THR A 37 -14.76 20.24 14.51
CA THR A 37 -13.91 19.17 15.07
C THR A 37 -13.16 18.46 13.96
N TYR A 38 -11.86 18.29 14.15
CA TYR A 38 -10.95 17.75 13.15
C TYR A 38 -10.11 16.60 13.71
N ALA A 39 -9.86 15.59 12.91
CA ALA A 39 -8.78 14.65 13.15
C ALA A 39 -7.50 15.16 12.48
N LEU A 40 -6.38 15.19 13.21
CA LEU A 40 -5.08 15.56 12.65
C LEU A 40 -4.34 14.31 12.17
N ALA A 41 -3.96 14.25 10.90
CA ALA A 41 -3.08 13.22 10.39
C ALA A 41 -1.88 13.81 9.65
N TRP A 42 -0.75 13.14 9.76
CA TRP A 42 0.54 13.57 9.21
C TRP A 42 1.01 12.60 8.13
N THR A 43 1.66 13.13 7.08
CA THR A 43 2.30 12.34 6.02
C THR A 43 3.53 13.04 5.44
N THR A 44 4.50 12.25 4.97
CA THR A 44 5.66 12.70 4.17
C THR A 44 5.44 12.53 2.68
N THR A 45 4.30 11.96 2.27
CA THR A 45 3.97 11.67 0.87
C THR A 45 2.66 12.34 0.46
N PRO A 46 2.64 13.69 0.27
CA PRO A 46 1.40 14.41 -0.06
C PRO A 46 0.70 13.87 -1.30
N TRP A 47 1.44 13.27 -2.25
CA TRP A 47 0.89 12.67 -3.47
C TRP A 47 -0.08 11.50 -3.21
N THR A 48 -0.06 10.88 -2.02
CA THR A 48 -1.00 9.80 -1.67
C THR A 48 -2.36 10.30 -1.19
N LEU A 49 -2.46 11.58 -0.80
CA LEU A 49 -3.67 12.18 -0.23
C LEU A 49 -4.91 12.17 -1.14
N PRO A 50 -4.78 12.33 -2.49
CA PRO A 50 -5.92 12.15 -3.40
C PRO A 50 -6.56 10.77 -3.34
N SER A 51 -5.82 9.77 -2.86
CA SER A 51 -6.26 8.38 -2.69
C SER A 51 -6.66 8.06 -1.26
N ASN A 52 -6.84 9.05 -0.39
CA ASN A 52 -7.28 8.83 0.98
C ASN A 52 -8.65 8.15 1.02
N MET A 53 -8.73 7.00 1.69
CA MET A 53 -9.97 6.23 1.86
C MET A 53 -10.32 6.02 3.34
N ALA A 54 -9.37 6.17 4.27
CA ALA A 54 -9.59 6.00 5.70
C ALA A 54 -8.52 6.72 6.52
N LEU A 55 -8.77 6.85 7.82
CA LEU A 55 -7.78 7.12 8.85
C LEU A 55 -7.64 5.91 9.76
N CYS A 56 -6.48 5.77 10.42
CA CYS A 56 -6.24 4.70 11.38
C CYS A 56 -5.71 5.24 12.70
N ALA A 57 -6.23 4.72 13.80
CA ALA A 57 -5.82 5.02 15.18
C ALA A 57 -5.31 3.76 15.88
N GLY A 58 -4.30 3.89 16.75
CA GLY A 58 -3.85 2.81 17.61
C GLY A 58 -4.89 2.50 18.70
N PRO A 59 -5.45 1.29 18.80
CA PRO A 59 -6.56 1.01 19.70
C PRO A 59 -6.19 1.20 21.18
N GLY A 60 -4.95 0.88 21.54
CA GLY A 60 -4.41 0.99 22.90
C GLY A 60 -3.88 2.38 23.28
N LEU A 61 -3.63 3.26 22.29
CA LEU A 61 -3.09 4.59 22.53
C LEU A 61 -4.14 5.52 23.19
N GLU A 62 -3.65 6.49 23.95
CA GLU A 62 -4.50 7.54 24.52
C GLU A 62 -4.57 8.73 23.55
N TYR A 63 -5.78 9.13 23.18
CA TYR A 63 -6.09 10.29 22.35
C TYR A 63 -6.77 11.37 23.20
N VAL A 64 -6.64 12.60 22.74
CA VAL A 64 -7.37 13.74 23.28
C VAL A 64 -8.28 14.35 22.25
N ARG A 65 -9.39 14.95 22.72
CA ARG A 65 -10.05 16.03 22.03
C ARG A 65 -9.71 17.33 22.77
N LEU A 66 -9.00 18.21 22.10
CA LEU A 66 -8.64 19.51 22.64
C LEU A 66 -9.36 20.64 21.89
N LEU A 67 -9.67 21.72 22.62
CA LEU A 67 -10.16 22.98 22.08
C LEU A 67 -8.98 23.94 21.90
N HIS A 68 -8.75 24.42 20.70
CA HIS A 68 -7.80 25.50 20.46
C HIS A 68 -8.48 26.85 20.74
N LYS A 69 -7.96 27.58 21.73
CA LYS A 69 -8.65 28.77 22.30
C LYS A 69 -8.78 29.94 21.32
N GLU A 70 -7.83 30.10 20.43
CA GLU A 70 -7.83 31.22 19.47
C GLU A 70 -8.84 31.01 18.34
N THR A 71 -8.92 29.80 17.78
CA THR A 71 -9.78 29.51 16.63
C THR A 71 -11.14 28.97 17.01
N GLY A 72 -11.27 28.39 18.21
CA GLY A 72 -12.46 27.65 18.64
C GLY A 72 -12.61 26.27 18.01
N ASP A 73 -11.65 25.84 17.21
CA ASP A 73 -11.63 24.52 16.59
C ASP A 73 -11.20 23.43 17.61
N ARG A 74 -11.73 22.24 17.43
CA ARG A 74 -11.38 21.06 18.21
C ARG A 74 -10.56 20.09 17.39
N TYR A 75 -9.58 19.44 18.05
CA TYR A 75 -8.68 18.54 17.37
C TYR A 75 -8.55 17.21 18.10
N HIS A 76 -8.59 16.10 17.35
CA HIS A 76 -8.24 14.77 17.81
C HIS A 76 -6.80 14.46 17.41
N LEU A 77 -5.96 14.10 18.38
CA LEU A 77 -4.62 13.56 18.19
C LEU A 77 -4.21 12.74 19.40
N VAL A 78 -3.11 12.00 19.31
CA VAL A 78 -2.58 11.22 20.44
C VAL A 78 -2.08 12.16 21.55
N ALA A 79 -2.34 11.81 22.78
CA ALA A 79 -2.06 12.67 23.95
C ALA A 79 -0.57 13.01 24.11
N SER A 80 0.32 12.05 23.83
CA SER A 80 1.78 12.22 23.90
C SER A 80 2.36 13.24 22.92
N ARG A 81 1.60 13.63 21.86
CA ARG A 81 2.07 14.54 20.81
C ARG A 81 1.44 15.92 20.85
N VAL A 82 0.60 16.23 21.84
CA VAL A 82 -0.09 17.53 21.94
C VAL A 82 0.89 18.69 21.92
N GLU A 83 1.91 18.67 22.77
CA GLU A 83 2.90 19.75 22.89
C GLU A 83 3.80 19.93 21.64
N THR A 84 3.83 18.93 20.75
CA THR A 84 4.50 19.06 19.44
C THR A 84 3.70 19.93 18.46
N TYR A 85 2.37 19.96 18.61
CA TYR A 85 1.46 20.62 17.68
C TYR A 85 0.85 21.90 18.23
N PHE A 86 0.73 22.04 19.54
CA PHE A 86 0.08 23.15 20.21
C PHE A 86 0.97 23.72 21.31
N GLU A 87 1.07 25.03 21.39
CA GLU A 87 1.81 25.71 22.45
C GLU A 87 1.06 25.61 23.80
N GLU A 88 1.81 25.48 24.87
CA GLU A 88 1.26 25.45 26.22
C GLU A 88 0.38 26.68 26.47
N GLY A 89 -0.82 26.48 27.01
CA GLY A 89 -1.78 27.54 27.26
C GLY A 89 -2.68 27.95 26.10
N SER A 90 -2.35 27.58 24.85
CA SER A 90 -3.16 27.86 23.64
C SER A 90 -4.36 26.92 23.49
N TYR A 91 -4.42 25.85 24.24
CA TYR A 91 -5.45 24.82 24.17
C TYR A 91 -6.04 24.44 25.52
N GLU A 92 -7.15 23.71 25.48
CA GLU A 92 -7.77 23.06 26.63
C GLU A 92 -8.13 21.62 26.24
N ILE A 93 -7.74 20.63 27.05
CA ILE A 93 -8.13 19.23 26.80
C ILE A 93 -9.56 19.06 27.35
N GLU A 94 -10.52 18.85 26.45
CA GLU A 94 -11.92 18.61 26.83
C GLU A 94 -12.19 17.15 27.16
N GLU A 95 -11.48 16.22 26.50
CA GLU A 95 -11.72 14.79 26.64
C GLU A 95 -10.46 13.97 26.41
N ARG A 96 -10.31 12.87 27.17
CA ARG A 96 -9.30 11.82 26.96
C ARG A 96 -10.00 10.51 26.65
N MET A 97 -9.51 9.77 25.67
CA MET A 97 -10.13 8.54 25.22
C MET A 97 -9.10 7.54 24.66
N LYS A 98 -9.44 6.26 24.63
CA LYS A 98 -8.65 5.26 23.88
C LYS A 98 -8.96 5.35 22.38
N GLY A 99 -8.00 4.94 21.53
CA GLY A 99 -8.19 4.93 20.09
C GLY A 99 -9.40 4.11 19.64
N THR A 100 -9.82 3.13 20.42
CA THR A 100 -11.05 2.36 20.16
C THR A 100 -12.31 3.23 20.14
N ALA A 101 -12.35 4.35 20.86
CA ALA A 101 -13.48 5.28 20.85
C ALA A 101 -13.58 6.12 19.55
N LEU A 102 -12.51 6.17 18.77
CA LEU A 102 -12.48 6.83 17.47
C LEU A 102 -12.98 5.93 16.32
N LYS A 103 -13.06 4.61 16.55
CA LYS A 103 -13.44 3.64 15.52
C LYS A 103 -14.83 3.92 14.95
N GLY A 104 -14.91 3.94 13.62
CA GLY A 104 -16.17 4.11 12.88
C GLY A 104 -16.63 5.57 12.73
N ARG A 105 -15.96 6.53 13.37
CA ARG A 105 -16.32 7.95 13.24
C ARG A 105 -16.02 8.44 11.83
N PRO A 106 -17.03 9.07 11.16
CA PRO A 106 -16.91 9.53 9.78
C PRO A 106 -16.21 10.89 9.71
N TYR A 107 -15.52 11.13 8.60
CA TYR A 107 -14.93 12.42 8.27
C TYR A 107 -15.15 12.80 6.80
N GLU A 108 -15.04 14.08 6.47
CA GLU A 108 -15.17 14.59 5.12
C GLU A 108 -13.92 14.28 4.28
N PRO A 109 -14.06 13.69 3.07
CA PRO A 109 -12.90 13.44 2.19
C PRO A 109 -12.16 14.72 1.83
N LEU A 110 -10.82 14.64 1.75
CA LEU A 110 -10.00 15.77 1.29
C LEU A 110 -10.30 16.17 -0.16
N PHE A 111 -10.59 15.17 -0.99
CA PHE A 111 -10.95 15.27 -2.40
C PHE A 111 -12.09 14.29 -2.72
N ASP A 112 -12.90 14.61 -3.71
CA ASP A 112 -14.04 13.79 -4.11
C ASP A 112 -13.72 12.75 -5.22
N PHE A 113 -12.48 12.66 -5.66
CA PHE A 113 -12.06 11.73 -6.72
C PHE A 113 -12.45 10.28 -6.43
N ALA A 114 -12.13 9.81 -5.23
CA ALA A 114 -12.45 8.45 -4.83
C ALA A 114 -13.95 8.25 -4.63
N GLN A 115 -14.69 9.24 -4.10
CA GLN A 115 -16.16 9.16 -3.94
C GLN A 115 -16.85 8.99 -5.30
N LYS A 116 -16.39 9.72 -6.33
CA LYS A 116 -16.95 9.64 -7.68
C LYS A 116 -16.73 8.29 -8.35
N ARG A 117 -15.59 7.63 -8.08
CA ARG A 117 -15.17 6.40 -8.79
C ARG A 117 -15.40 5.11 -7.99
N LYS A 118 -15.30 5.17 -6.68
CA LYS A 118 -15.38 4.04 -5.75
C LYS A 118 -16.20 4.39 -4.53
N PRO A 119 -17.49 4.73 -4.69
CA PRO A 119 -18.37 5.03 -3.55
C PRO A 119 -18.43 3.82 -2.62
N SER A 120 -18.35 4.05 -1.31
CA SER A 120 -18.36 3.00 -0.32
C SER A 120 -18.79 3.52 1.04
N ASP A 121 -19.70 2.82 1.68
CA ASP A 121 -20.13 3.12 3.04
C ASP A 121 -19.03 2.83 4.09
N ASN A 122 -18.00 2.06 3.71
CA ASN A 122 -16.88 1.73 4.59
C ASN A 122 -15.71 2.72 4.46
N ALA A 123 -15.70 3.59 3.46
CA ALA A 123 -14.66 4.59 3.31
C ALA A 123 -14.89 5.81 4.22
N TRP A 124 -13.85 6.64 4.35
CA TRP A 124 -13.82 7.92 5.08
C TRP A 124 -14.30 7.84 6.53
N LYS A 125 -13.83 6.78 7.20
CA LYS A 125 -13.99 6.54 8.63
C LYS A 125 -12.63 6.30 9.29
N ILE A 126 -12.60 6.45 10.61
CA ILE A 126 -11.43 6.08 11.42
C ILE A 126 -11.54 4.60 11.76
N TYR A 127 -10.46 3.84 11.51
CA TYR A 127 -10.32 2.44 11.87
C TYR A 127 -9.25 2.24 12.94
N ASN A 128 -9.11 1.04 13.46
CA ASN A 128 -8.08 0.71 14.44
C ASN A 128 -7.14 -0.37 13.94
N ASP A 129 -5.84 -0.17 14.23
CA ASP A 129 -4.83 -1.19 14.01
C ASP A 129 -3.62 -0.97 14.93
N GLU A 130 -2.98 -2.06 15.38
CA GLU A 130 -1.86 -2.04 16.31
C GLU A 130 -0.56 -1.50 15.71
N TYR A 131 -0.45 -1.40 14.37
CA TYR A 131 0.75 -0.85 13.74
C TYR A 131 0.91 0.67 13.97
N VAL A 132 -0.16 1.37 14.36
CA VAL A 132 -0.11 2.79 14.63
C VAL A 132 0.63 3.05 15.93
N SER A 133 1.71 3.84 15.85
CA SER A 133 2.49 4.27 17.01
C SER A 133 2.30 5.75 17.32
N ASP A 134 2.79 6.20 18.46
CA ASP A 134 2.83 7.60 18.89
C ASP A 134 4.26 8.20 18.91
N GLU A 135 5.22 7.49 18.33
CA GLU A 135 6.61 7.93 18.25
C GLU A 135 6.79 9.12 17.29
N SER A 136 5.97 9.19 16.24
CA SER A 136 5.99 10.27 15.25
C SER A 136 4.58 10.65 14.80
N GLY A 137 4.47 11.80 14.12
CA GLY A 137 3.19 12.28 13.59
C GLY A 137 2.20 12.63 14.70
N THR A 138 0.92 12.42 14.44
CA THR A 138 -0.22 12.78 15.30
C THR A 138 -0.88 11.60 16.01
N GLY A 139 -0.37 10.38 15.80
CA GLY A 139 -1.02 9.15 16.24
C GLY A 139 -2.26 8.76 15.42
N LEU A 140 -2.60 9.53 14.40
CA LEU A 140 -3.59 9.17 13.38
C LEU A 140 -2.88 9.07 12.03
N VAL A 141 -3.02 7.92 11.39
CA VAL A 141 -2.39 7.63 10.09
C VAL A 141 -3.42 7.74 8.98
N HIS A 142 -3.05 8.49 7.94
CA HIS A 142 -3.79 8.54 6.69
C HIS A 142 -3.58 7.24 5.91
N LEU A 143 -4.66 6.59 5.49
CA LEU A 143 -4.63 5.37 4.70
C LEU A 143 -4.98 5.64 3.24
N ALA A 144 -4.11 5.13 2.36
CA ALA A 144 -4.31 5.05 0.92
C ALA A 144 -3.83 3.68 0.43
N CYS A 145 -4.06 3.33 -0.83
CA CYS A 145 -3.70 2.00 -1.33
C CYS A 145 -2.18 1.76 -1.54
N PHE A 146 -1.33 2.66 -1.06
CA PHE A 146 0.11 2.66 -1.34
C PHE A 146 0.97 2.08 -0.20
N GLY A 147 0.37 1.54 0.85
CA GLY A 147 1.03 0.84 1.94
C GLY A 147 0.56 -0.61 2.09
N GLU A 148 1.44 -1.51 2.52
CA GLU A 148 1.09 -2.91 2.80
C GLU A 148 0.03 -3.01 3.91
N ASP A 149 0.23 -2.27 5.01
CA ASP A 149 -0.71 -2.22 6.12
C ASP A 149 -2.04 -1.58 5.70
N ASP A 150 -2.01 -0.54 4.86
CA ASP A 150 -3.20 0.12 4.34
C ASP A 150 -4.07 -0.87 3.56
N VAL A 151 -3.48 -1.60 2.62
CA VAL A 151 -4.19 -2.62 1.81
C VAL A 151 -4.71 -3.75 2.69
N ARG A 152 -3.95 -4.18 3.70
CA ARG A 152 -4.39 -5.19 4.67
C ARG A 152 -5.64 -4.74 5.42
N ILE A 153 -5.66 -3.47 5.88
CA ILE A 153 -6.80 -2.87 6.56
C ILE A 153 -7.98 -2.73 5.59
N PHE A 154 -7.75 -2.26 4.36
CA PHE A 154 -8.80 -2.13 3.34
C PHE A 154 -9.49 -3.47 3.08
N ASN A 155 -8.73 -4.55 2.92
CA ASN A 155 -9.27 -5.89 2.73
C ASN A 155 -10.06 -6.37 3.95
N ARG A 156 -9.56 -6.12 5.17
CA ARG A 156 -10.24 -6.49 6.42
C ARG A 156 -11.57 -5.77 6.62
N GLU A 157 -11.59 -4.48 6.32
CA GLU A 157 -12.75 -3.60 6.58
C GLU A 157 -13.66 -3.44 5.36
N GLY A 158 -13.35 -4.09 4.23
CA GLY A 158 -14.13 -4.01 3.00
C GLY A 158 -14.08 -2.62 2.33
N ILE A 159 -12.96 -1.92 2.46
CA ILE A 159 -12.72 -0.61 1.82
C ILE A 159 -12.21 -0.86 0.40
N PRO A 160 -12.81 -0.26 -0.64
CA PRO A 160 -12.34 -0.48 -2.01
C PRO A 160 -10.97 0.15 -2.26
N ILE A 161 -10.17 -0.51 -3.09
CA ILE A 161 -8.89 0.03 -3.57
C ILE A 161 -9.16 1.14 -4.59
N PHE A 162 -8.65 2.35 -4.32
CA PHE A 162 -8.65 3.47 -5.24
C PHE A 162 -7.21 3.85 -5.60
N ASP A 163 -6.74 3.37 -6.75
CA ASP A 163 -5.43 3.67 -7.31
C ASP A 163 -5.59 4.52 -8.59
N PRO A 164 -5.33 5.84 -8.51
CA PRO A 164 -5.42 6.74 -9.66
C PRO A 164 -4.08 6.94 -10.38
N VAL A 165 -3.07 6.13 -10.08
CA VAL A 165 -1.71 6.26 -10.63
C VAL A 165 -1.44 5.12 -11.61
N ASP A 166 -0.90 5.42 -12.78
CA ASP A 166 -0.51 4.44 -13.78
C ASP A 166 0.82 3.72 -13.45
N GLU A 167 1.27 2.82 -14.32
CA GLU A 167 2.52 2.06 -14.12
C GLU A 167 3.77 2.93 -14.21
N GLU A 168 3.68 4.08 -14.88
CA GLU A 168 4.75 5.06 -15.05
C GLU A 168 4.79 6.10 -13.90
N GLY A 169 3.88 5.96 -12.94
CA GLY A 169 3.80 6.83 -11.77
C GLY A 169 3.13 8.18 -12.05
N ASN A 170 2.30 8.26 -13.10
CA ASN A 170 1.56 9.48 -13.43
C ASN A 170 0.10 9.33 -13.00
N PHE A 171 -0.50 10.42 -12.55
CA PHE A 171 -1.92 10.47 -12.26
C PHE A 171 -2.75 10.33 -13.54
N MET A 172 -3.83 9.56 -13.47
CA MET A 172 -4.78 9.37 -14.58
C MET A 172 -5.39 10.70 -15.01
N GLN A 173 -5.87 10.77 -16.29
CA GLN A 173 -6.34 12.01 -16.93
C GLN A 173 -7.59 12.63 -16.27
N ASP A 174 -8.34 11.88 -15.52
CA ASP A 174 -9.54 12.34 -14.82
C ASP A 174 -9.27 12.85 -13.39
N MET A 175 -7.99 13.00 -13.02
CA MET A 175 -7.57 13.55 -11.72
C MET A 175 -7.49 15.08 -11.69
N GLU A 176 -8.27 15.76 -12.55
CA GLU A 176 -8.43 17.22 -12.59
C GLU A 176 -7.09 17.98 -12.58
N PHE A 177 -6.81 18.75 -11.52
CA PHE A 177 -5.64 19.63 -11.41
C PHE A 177 -4.28 18.91 -11.32
N ILE A 178 -4.29 17.57 -11.12
CA ILE A 178 -3.07 16.74 -11.10
C ILE A 178 -3.03 15.74 -12.26
N ALA A 179 -3.97 15.82 -13.22
CA ALA A 179 -4.04 14.91 -14.36
C ALA A 179 -2.72 14.88 -15.14
N GLY A 180 -2.20 13.67 -15.37
CA GLY A 180 -0.96 13.44 -16.12
C GLY A 180 0.33 13.84 -15.40
N LEU A 181 0.28 14.43 -14.21
CA LEU A 181 1.47 14.75 -13.45
C LEU A 181 2.09 13.50 -12.83
N ASN A 182 3.42 13.43 -12.82
CA ASN A 182 4.12 12.42 -12.05
C ASN A 182 3.89 12.64 -10.55
N VAL A 183 3.79 11.56 -9.76
CA VAL A 183 3.52 11.62 -8.33
C VAL A 183 4.48 12.52 -7.56
N MET A 184 5.76 12.60 -7.97
CA MET A 184 6.75 13.48 -7.34
C MET A 184 6.47 14.96 -7.64
N GLU A 185 6.01 15.28 -8.84
CA GLU A 185 5.64 16.63 -9.27
C GLU A 185 4.30 17.06 -8.64
N ALA A 186 3.41 16.13 -8.37
CA ALA A 186 2.08 16.38 -7.82
C ALA A 186 2.09 16.83 -6.35
N ASN A 187 3.15 16.57 -5.60
CA ASN A 187 3.25 16.96 -4.17
C ASN A 187 2.95 18.45 -3.95
N ARG A 188 3.52 19.34 -4.79
CA ARG A 188 3.34 20.79 -4.67
C ARG A 188 1.90 21.25 -4.97
N PRO A 189 1.30 20.93 -6.12
CA PRO A 189 -0.07 21.34 -6.42
C PRO A 189 -1.10 20.74 -5.44
N ILE A 190 -0.90 19.51 -4.94
CA ILE A 190 -1.76 18.91 -3.92
C ILE A 190 -1.68 19.71 -2.61
N SER A 191 -0.48 19.98 -2.13
CA SER A 191 -0.29 20.77 -0.90
C SER A 191 -0.89 22.18 -1.03
N GLN A 192 -0.72 22.83 -2.18
CA GLN A 192 -1.32 24.12 -2.45
C GLN A 192 -2.86 24.06 -2.42
N LYS A 193 -3.44 23.06 -3.07
CA LYS A 193 -4.90 22.87 -3.11
C LYS A 193 -5.50 22.64 -1.72
N LEU A 194 -4.81 21.85 -0.89
CA LEU A 194 -5.22 21.61 0.51
C LEU A 194 -5.10 22.87 1.38
N LYS A 195 -4.08 23.70 1.12
CA LYS A 195 -3.96 25.01 1.77
C LYS A 195 -5.07 25.96 1.37
N GLU A 196 -5.44 26.03 0.08
CA GLU A 196 -6.59 26.82 -0.43
C GLU A 196 -7.91 26.39 0.20
N LYS A 197 -8.09 25.08 0.43
CA LYS A 197 -9.25 24.53 1.13
C LYS A 197 -9.23 24.77 2.65
N GLY A 198 -8.16 25.34 3.19
CA GLY A 198 -8.00 25.53 4.64
C GLY A 198 -7.80 24.24 5.42
N LEU A 199 -7.40 23.14 4.77
CA LEU A 199 -7.21 21.83 5.39
C LEU A 199 -5.75 21.58 5.84
N MET A 200 -4.82 22.45 5.45
CA MET A 200 -3.43 22.39 5.89
C MET A 200 -3.29 22.94 7.31
N PHE A 201 -2.93 22.08 8.26
CA PHE A 201 -2.62 22.50 9.62
C PHE A 201 -1.18 22.98 9.76
N ARG A 202 -0.21 22.15 9.26
CA ARG A 202 1.23 22.48 9.30
C ARG A 202 1.92 21.89 8.08
N GLN A 203 2.95 22.57 7.59
CA GLN A 203 3.84 22.08 6.53
C GLN A 203 5.28 22.30 6.97
N GLU A 204 6.09 21.24 6.90
CA GLU A 204 7.49 21.21 7.31
C GLU A 204 8.32 20.45 6.28
N THR A 205 9.64 20.47 6.43
CA THR A 205 10.55 19.60 5.69
C THR A 205 11.15 18.61 6.67
N VAL A 206 11.12 17.33 6.31
CA VAL A 206 11.66 16.24 7.14
C VAL A 206 12.78 15.55 6.38
N GLU A 207 13.88 15.33 7.07
CA GLU A 207 14.96 14.47 6.58
C GLU A 207 14.70 13.04 7.03
N HIS A 208 14.66 12.12 6.07
CA HIS A 208 14.44 10.71 6.35
C HIS A 208 15.10 9.83 5.29
N SER A 209 15.34 8.57 5.63
CA SER A 209 15.89 7.59 4.71
C SER A 209 14.80 7.05 3.79
N TYR A 210 15.01 7.12 2.48
CA TYR A 210 14.02 6.73 1.46
C TYR A 210 14.62 5.76 0.44
N PRO A 211 13.88 4.72 -0.03
CA PRO A 211 14.38 3.77 -1.01
C PRO A 211 14.40 4.34 -2.43
N PHE A 212 15.50 4.14 -3.12
CA PHE A 212 15.70 4.50 -4.53
C PHE A 212 15.89 3.26 -5.38
N CYS A 213 15.46 3.34 -6.63
CA CYS A 213 15.73 2.29 -7.61
C CYS A 213 17.24 2.17 -7.85
N TRP A 214 17.80 1.00 -7.61
CA TRP A 214 19.23 0.77 -7.80
C TRP A 214 19.71 0.90 -9.25
N ARG A 215 18.79 0.79 -10.23
CA ARG A 215 19.08 0.91 -11.69
C ARG A 215 18.96 2.32 -12.20
N THR A 216 17.95 3.07 -11.77
CA THR A 216 17.59 4.38 -12.33
C THR A 216 17.88 5.53 -11.39
N ASP A 217 18.23 5.22 -10.15
CA ASP A 217 18.48 6.20 -9.09
C ASP A 217 17.30 7.17 -8.84
N THR A 218 16.08 6.69 -9.07
CA THR A 218 14.85 7.44 -8.82
C THR A 218 14.15 6.93 -7.56
N PRO A 219 13.43 7.78 -6.81
CA PRO A 219 12.68 7.34 -5.63
C PRO A 219 11.67 6.27 -6.01
N LEU A 220 11.51 5.27 -5.15
CA LEU A 220 10.52 4.21 -5.33
C LEU A 220 9.15 4.67 -4.84
N ILE A 221 8.11 4.11 -5.41
CA ILE A 221 6.75 4.22 -4.88
C ILE A 221 6.23 2.83 -4.51
N TYR A 222 5.48 2.73 -3.43
CA TYR A 222 4.68 1.55 -3.15
C TYR A 222 3.36 1.67 -3.91
N LYS A 223 2.92 0.58 -4.51
CA LYS A 223 1.71 0.54 -5.32
C LYS A 223 1.13 -0.88 -5.30
N PRO A 224 -0.19 -1.07 -5.16
CA PRO A 224 -0.80 -2.37 -5.33
C PRO A 224 -0.63 -2.83 -6.78
N ILE A 225 -0.07 -4.01 -6.95
CA ILE A 225 0.15 -4.61 -8.26
C ILE A 225 -0.48 -5.99 -8.25
N SER A 226 -1.21 -6.33 -9.31
CA SER A 226 -1.61 -7.71 -9.53
C SER A 226 -0.35 -8.54 -9.82
N THR A 227 -0.12 -9.56 -9.02
CA THR A 227 1.03 -10.45 -9.18
C THR A 227 0.65 -11.88 -8.79
N TRP A 228 1.41 -12.85 -9.29
CA TRP A 228 1.22 -14.24 -8.96
C TRP A 228 2.04 -14.60 -7.73
N PHE A 229 1.40 -15.28 -6.78
CA PHE A 229 2.02 -15.71 -5.53
C PHE A 229 2.02 -17.22 -5.40
N VAL A 230 3.11 -17.76 -4.86
CA VAL A 230 3.08 -19.06 -4.20
C VAL A 230 2.57 -18.83 -2.78
N LYS A 231 1.46 -19.47 -2.43
CA LYS A 231 0.81 -19.34 -1.11
C LYS A 231 1.61 -20.09 -0.03
N VAL A 232 2.82 -19.59 0.26
CA VAL A 232 3.78 -20.20 1.17
C VAL A 232 3.22 -20.31 2.59
N GLU A 233 2.46 -19.33 3.03
CA GLU A 233 1.85 -19.33 4.38
C GLU A 233 0.95 -20.53 4.60
N SER A 234 0.31 -21.07 3.55
CA SER A 234 -0.57 -22.23 3.65
C SER A 234 0.15 -23.56 4.00
N PHE A 235 1.46 -23.64 3.78
CA PHE A 235 2.27 -24.82 4.07
C PHE A 235 3.53 -24.51 4.90
N ARG A 236 3.63 -23.32 5.45
CA ARG A 236 4.75 -22.84 6.27
C ARG A 236 5.04 -23.78 7.45
N ASP A 237 4.00 -24.18 8.18
CA ASP A 237 4.16 -25.09 9.33
C ASP A 237 4.75 -26.44 8.93
N ARG A 238 4.37 -26.94 7.75
CA ARG A 238 4.99 -28.18 7.20
C ARG A 238 6.46 -27.98 6.87
N MET A 239 6.86 -26.83 6.33
CA MET A 239 8.28 -26.54 6.07
C MET A 239 9.08 -26.50 7.38
N VAL A 240 8.54 -25.88 8.43
CA VAL A 240 9.16 -25.85 9.77
C VAL A 240 9.28 -27.26 10.35
N GLU A 241 8.24 -28.08 10.24
CA GLU A 241 8.28 -29.48 10.68
C GLU A 241 9.34 -30.30 9.93
N HIS A 242 9.41 -30.15 8.61
CA HIS A 242 10.42 -30.85 7.80
C HIS A 242 11.85 -30.37 8.12
N ASN A 243 12.05 -29.06 8.34
CA ASN A 243 13.34 -28.53 8.76
C ASN A 243 13.87 -29.18 10.05
N ARG A 244 12.98 -29.51 11.01
CA ARG A 244 13.35 -30.20 12.26
C ARG A 244 13.88 -31.62 12.02
N LYS A 245 13.53 -32.25 10.90
CA LYS A 245 13.98 -33.60 10.51
C LYS A 245 15.32 -33.59 9.76
N VAL A 246 15.77 -32.42 9.30
CA VAL A 246 17.04 -32.24 8.58
C VAL A 246 18.22 -32.29 9.57
N HIS A 247 19.24 -33.03 9.22
CA HIS A 247 20.51 -33.02 9.98
C HIS A 247 21.36 -31.80 9.60
N TRP A 248 21.40 -30.82 10.50
CA TRP A 248 22.11 -29.56 10.30
C TRP A 248 23.53 -29.62 10.91
N VAL A 249 24.53 -29.16 10.15
CA VAL A 249 25.89 -28.97 10.65
C VAL A 249 26.34 -27.55 10.31
N PRO A 250 26.49 -26.69 11.34
CA PRO A 250 26.25 -26.89 12.77
C PRO A 250 24.74 -26.89 13.11
N GLY A 251 24.37 -27.64 14.15
CA GLY A 251 22.97 -27.90 14.54
C GLY A 251 22.14 -26.66 14.91
N HIS A 252 22.77 -25.59 15.40
CA HIS A 252 22.08 -24.37 15.80
C HIS A 252 21.44 -23.61 14.62
N ILE A 253 21.81 -23.88 13.38
CA ILE A 253 21.20 -23.27 12.19
C ILE A 253 19.74 -23.69 12.05
N ARG A 254 19.42 -24.94 12.43
CA ARG A 254 18.07 -25.51 12.33
C ARG A 254 17.01 -24.65 13.03
N ASP A 255 17.24 -24.32 14.30
CA ASP A 255 16.29 -23.59 15.14
C ASP A 255 16.64 -22.08 15.23
N GLY A 256 17.84 -21.72 14.78
CA GLY A 256 18.33 -20.36 14.73
C GLY A 256 17.93 -19.63 13.43
N ARG A 257 18.94 -19.18 12.68
CA ARG A 257 18.73 -18.29 11.51
C ARG A 257 17.79 -18.89 10.46
N PHE A 258 17.97 -20.16 10.10
CA PHE A 258 17.15 -20.79 9.05
C PHE A 258 15.73 -21.13 9.57
N GLY A 259 15.63 -21.68 10.78
CA GLY A 259 14.34 -21.97 11.41
C GLY A 259 13.48 -20.73 11.57
N LYS A 260 14.05 -19.66 12.11
CA LYS A 260 13.37 -18.36 12.24
C LYS A 260 12.96 -17.75 10.90
N TRP A 261 13.77 -17.93 9.86
CA TRP A 261 13.41 -17.50 8.51
C TRP A 261 12.21 -18.26 7.97
N LEU A 262 12.15 -19.58 8.17
CA LEU A 262 11.00 -20.41 7.78
C LEU A 262 9.72 -20.04 8.57
N GLU A 263 9.85 -19.83 9.89
CA GLU A 263 8.73 -19.46 10.75
C GLU A 263 8.09 -18.13 10.35
N ASN A 264 8.86 -17.23 9.75
CA ASN A 264 8.41 -15.93 9.26
C ASN A 264 8.24 -15.89 7.74
N ALA A 265 8.28 -17.04 7.04
CA ALA A 265 8.10 -17.08 5.59
C ALA A 265 6.72 -16.56 5.20
N ARG A 266 6.68 -15.61 4.26
CA ARG A 266 5.47 -15.02 3.70
C ARG A 266 5.19 -15.58 2.32
N ASP A 267 4.01 -15.33 1.79
CA ASP A 267 3.65 -15.64 0.41
C ASP A 267 4.69 -15.05 -0.55
N TRP A 268 5.11 -15.84 -1.51
CA TRP A 268 6.19 -15.48 -2.41
C TRP A 268 5.65 -14.97 -3.75
N ALA A 269 5.85 -13.67 -4.04
CA ALA A 269 5.56 -13.07 -5.33
C ALA A 269 6.55 -13.54 -6.38
N ILE A 270 6.09 -14.41 -7.28
CA ILE A 270 6.93 -15.07 -8.28
C ILE A 270 6.91 -14.43 -9.66
N SER A 271 6.01 -13.52 -9.93
CA SER A 271 5.89 -12.90 -11.25
C SER A 271 6.53 -11.53 -11.35
N ARG A 272 7.05 -11.24 -12.54
CA ARG A 272 7.60 -9.93 -12.91
C ARG A 272 7.05 -9.50 -14.27
N ASN A 273 6.83 -8.21 -14.42
CA ASN A 273 6.50 -7.60 -15.69
C ASN A 273 7.81 -7.23 -16.42
N ARG A 274 8.40 -8.21 -17.10
CA ARG A 274 9.66 -8.06 -17.86
C ARG A 274 9.48 -8.62 -19.25
N PHE A 275 10.17 -8.04 -20.22
CA PHE A 275 10.14 -8.55 -21.60
C PHE A 275 10.86 -9.92 -21.70
N TRP A 276 12.04 -10.03 -21.10
CA TRP A 276 12.82 -11.27 -21.05
C TRP A 276 12.67 -11.98 -19.70
N GLY A 277 12.46 -13.26 -19.76
CA GLY A 277 12.32 -14.14 -18.60
C GLY A 277 11.59 -15.43 -18.98
N THR A 278 11.54 -16.37 -18.04
CA THR A 278 10.77 -17.61 -18.20
C THR A 278 9.27 -17.31 -18.12
N PRO A 279 8.49 -17.51 -19.18
CA PRO A 279 7.05 -17.29 -19.15
C PRO A 279 6.37 -18.14 -18.08
N LEU A 280 5.42 -17.56 -17.34
CA LEU A 280 4.58 -18.34 -16.45
C LEU A 280 3.67 -19.26 -17.25
N PRO A 281 3.56 -20.56 -16.89
CA PRO A 281 2.71 -21.53 -17.58
C PRO A 281 1.24 -21.39 -17.16
N ILE A 282 0.72 -20.15 -17.14
CA ILE A 282 -0.62 -19.80 -16.68
C ILE A 282 -1.41 -19.14 -17.79
N TRP A 283 -2.61 -19.65 -18.05
CA TRP A 283 -3.60 -19.08 -18.95
C TRP A 283 -4.81 -18.62 -18.14
N LYS A 284 -5.36 -17.47 -18.50
CA LYS A 284 -6.48 -16.84 -17.78
C LYS A 284 -7.60 -16.50 -18.76
N SER A 285 -8.85 -16.77 -18.35
CA SER A 285 -10.05 -16.35 -19.06
C SER A 285 -10.46 -14.91 -18.68
N GLU A 286 -11.36 -14.31 -19.45
CA GLU A 286 -11.87 -12.96 -19.20
C GLU A 286 -12.60 -12.83 -17.86
N ASP A 287 -13.27 -13.87 -17.41
CA ASP A 287 -13.96 -13.94 -16.13
C ASP A 287 -13.05 -14.33 -14.95
N GLY A 288 -11.75 -14.49 -15.20
CA GLY A 288 -10.74 -14.65 -14.17
C GLY A 288 -10.35 -16.09 -13.83
N ASP A 289 -10.96 -17.11 -14.44
CA ASP A 289 -10.57 -18.50 -14.26
C ASP A 289 -9.16 -18.75 -14.81
N THR A 290 -8.41 -19.67 -14.18
CA THR A 290 -7.01 -19.92 -14.52
C THR A 290 -6.74 -21.39 -14.80
N LEU A 291 -5.89 -21.66 -15.78
CA LEU A 291 -5.30 -22.95 -16.08
C LEU A 291 -3.78 -22.86 -15.89
N CYS A 292 -3.19 -23.83 -15.22
CA CYS A 292 -1.74 -23.92 -15.04
C CYS A 292 -1.26 -25.27 -15.59
N PHE A 293 -0.26 -25.26 -16.46
CA PHE A 293 0.27 -26.45 -17.12
C PHE A 293 1.57 -26.87 -16.47
N GLY A 294 1.67 -28.13 -16.05
CA GLY A 294 2.83 -28.71 -15.40
C GLY A 294 3.84 -29.32 -16.39
N SER A 295 3.45 -29.48 -17.65
CA SER A 295 4.33 -30.05 -18.70
C SER A 295 4.01 -29.50 -20.09
N VAL A 296 4.99 -29.64 -21.00
CA VAL A 296 4.81 -29.31 -22.43
C VAL A 296 3.71 -30.18 -23.04
N GLU A 297 3.67 -31.46 -22.69
CA GLU A 297 2.67 -32.40 -23.19
C GLU A 297 1.23 -31.99 -22.82
N GLU A 298 1.02 -31.58 -21.57
CA GLU A 298 -0.29 -31.02 -21.14
C GLU A 298 -0.69 -29.78 -21.94
N LEU A 299 0.28 -28.86 -22.15
CA LEU A 299 0.05 -27.65 -22.93
C LEU A 299 -0.25 -27.95 -24.39
N GLU A 300 0.50 -28.86 -25.04
CA GLU A 300 0.25 -29.30 -26.39
C GLU A 300 -1.12 -29.96 -26.55
N ASN A 301 -1.50 -30.83 -25.62
CA ASN A 301 -2.81 -31.50 -25.61
C ASN A 301 -3.95 -30.50 -25.46
N ALA A 302 -3.78 -29.49 -24.60
CA ALA A 302 -4.80 -28.47 -24.34
C ALA A 302 -4.91 -27.46 -25.50
N SER A 303 -3.80 -27.07 -26.11
CA SER A 303 -3.78 -26.09 -27.21
C SER A 303 -3.98 -26.68 -28.59
N GLY A 304 -3.81 -28.00 -28.73
CA GLY A 304 -3.81 -28.68 -30.02
C GLY A 304 -2.63 -28.32 -30.91
N THR A 305 -1.60 -27.67 -30.40
CA THR A 305 -0.47 -27.12 -31.13
C THR A 305 0.85 -27.65 -30.54
N LYS A 306 1.79 -28.05 -31.41
CA LYS A 306 3.15 -28.42 -30.99
C LYS A 306 3.91 -27.22 -30.44
N VAL A 307 4.54 -27.41 -29.30
CA VAL A 307 5.29 -26.36 -28.58
C VAL A 307 6.76 -26.78 -28.45
N PRO A 308 7.56 -26.52 -29.49
CA PRO A 308 8.98 -26.91 -29.49
C PRO A 308 9.84 -26.04 -28.60
N ASP A 309 9.35 -24.87 -28.23
CA ASP A 309 10.06 -23.87 -27.44
C ASP A 309 9.08 -23.12 -26.52
N LEU A 310 9.46 -22.94 -25.26
CA LEU A 310 8.67 -22.28 -24.21
C LEU A 310 8.97 -20.78 -24.08
N HIS A 311 9.86 -20.20 -24.90
CA HIS A 311 10.09 -18.77 -24.85
C HIS A 311 8.86 -17.98 -25.29
N LYS A 312 8.75 -16.75 -24.77
CA LYS A 312 7.59 -15.86 -24.91
C LYS A 312 7.02 -15.81 -26.34
N GLN A 313 7.87 -15.62 -27.34
CA GLN A 313 7.45 -15.50 -28.74
C GLN A 313 6.74 -16.73 -29.31
N HIS A 314 6.93 -17.91 -28.71
CA HIS A 314 6.30 -19.16 -29.15
C HIS A 314 5.02 -19.51 -28.38
N VAL A 315 4.91 -19.08 -27.12
CA VAL A 315 3.77 -19.43 -26.25
C VAL A 315 2.76 -18.32 -26.05
N GLU A 316 3.11 -17.06 -26.32
CA GLU A 316 2.26 -15.90 -26.07
C GLU A 316 0.97 -15.91 -26.90
N GLN A 317 1.02 -16.48 -28.12
CA GLN A 317 -0.12 -16.54 -29.04
C GLN A 317 -0.99 -17.79 -28.85
N LEU A 318 -0.62 -18.71 -27.97
CA LEU A 318 -1.39 -19.91 -27.72
C LEU A 318 -2.67 -19.57 -26.99
N VAL A 319 -3.79 -19.93 -27.60
CA VAL A 319 -5.13 -19.80 -27.05
C VAL A 319 -5.64 -21.18 -26.69
N ILE A 320 -6.25 -21.32 -25.53
CA ILE A 320 -6.79 -22.58 -25.06
C ILE A 320 -8.29 -22.46 -24.88
N GLU A 321 -9.03 -23.34 -25.53
CA GLU A 321 -10.46 -23.47 -25.35
C GLU A 321 -10.74 -24.59 -24.34
N HIS A 322 -11.34 -24.24 -23.20
CA HIS A 322 -11.68 -25.24 -22.18
C HIS A 322 -13.02 -24.91 -21.53
N GLN A 323 -13.92 -25.91 -21.46
CA GLN A 323 -15.26 -25.77 -20.88
C GLN A 323 -16.07 -24.57 -21.42
N GLY A 324 -15.94 -24.28 -22.71
CA GLY A 324 -16.66 -23.17 -23.35
C GLY A 324 -16.09 -21.78 -23.07
N LYS A 325 -14.89 -21.69 -22.48
CA LYS A 325 -14.18 -20.45 -22.20
C LYS A 325 -12.87 -20.40 -22.96
N THR A 326 -12.49 -19.19 -23.37
CA THR A 326 -11.22 -18.90 -24.05
C THR A 326 -10.20 -18.40 -23.03
N TYR A 327 -9.05 -19.05 -22.99
CA TYR A 327 -7.95 -18.70 -22.08
C TYR A 327 -6.76 -18.19 -22.89
N ARG A 328 -6.16 -17.10 -22.41
CA ARG A 328 -4.94 -16.50 -22.97
C ARG A 328 -3.83 -16.50 -21.93
N ARG A 329 -2.58 -16.68 -22.35
CA ARG A 329 -1.44 -16.68 -21.44
C ARG A 329 -1.32 -15.33 -20.73
N VAL A 330 -1.00 -15.35 -19.45
CA VAL A 330 -0.62 -14.16 -18.69
C VAL A 330 0.72 -13.60 -19.21
N THR A 331 0.89 -12.28 -19.20
CA THR A 331 2.05 -11.62 -19.84
C THR A 331 3.32 -11.71 -19.01
N GLU A 332 3.16 -11.97 -17.72
CA GLU A 332 4.24 -11.99 -16.73
C GLU A 332 5.21 -13.17 -16.94
N VAL A 333 6.41 -12.99 -16.41
CA VAL A 333 7.48 -13.96 -16.39
C VAL A 333 7.85 -14.32 -14.95
N LEU A 334 8.46 -15.48 -14.77
CA LEU A 334 8.96 -15.92 -13.48
C LEU A 334 10.11 -15.02 -13.03
N ASP A 335 10.14 -14.71 -11.74
CA ASP A 335 11.26 -14.03 -11.08
C ASP A 335 12.43 -15.03 -10.92
N CYS A 336 13.44 -14.85 -11.74
CA CYS A 336 14.65 -15.69 -11.74
C CYS A 336 15.85 -14.92 -11.22
#